data_17de7cb8b79e6f8cb1ea0bf0dab9e8d9
#
_entry.id   17de7cb8b79e6f8cb1ea0bf0dab9e8d9
#
_cell.length_a   1.000
_cell.length_b   1.000
_cell.length_c   1.000
_cell.angle_alpha   90.00
_cell.angle_beta   90.00
_cell.angle_gamma   90.00
#
_symmetry.space_group_name_H-M   'P 1'
#
loop_
_entity.id
_entity.type
_entity.pdbx_description
1 polymer ?
#
loop_
_entity_poly.entity_id
_entity_poly.type
_entity_poly.pdbx_seq_one_letter_code
_entity_poly.pdbx_strand_id
1 'polypeptide(L)'
;MKITLFTSNNIRHNYLIQLLSSLSEELFVVQECGTIFPGSIKGNYDVSKTIETYFQKVQVAQLSIFGNRYINNSEKNMKILPIVFGDLNQCSLDSLTDFLKSDIYIIFGSSYIKGELLSFLINQKA
;
A
#
# COMPACT_ATOMS: atom_id res chain seq x y z
N MET A 1 11.60 13.66 10.22
CA MET A 1 10.15 13.36 10.01
C MET A 1 9.99 11.88 9.74
N LYS A 2 9.14 11.22 10.51
CA LYS A 2 8.81 9.79 10.38
C LYS A 2 7.47 9.64 9.67
N ILE A 3 7.41 8.72 8.72
CA ILE A 3 6.20 8.48 7.91
C ILE A 3 5.77 7.02 8.04
N THR A 4 4.48 6.78 8.21
CA THR A 4 3.88 5.46 8.02
C THR A 4 3.02 5.46 6.76
N LEU A 5 3.27 4.51 5.87
CA LEU A 5 2.53 4.31 4.64
C LEU A 5 1.79 2.96 4.66
N PHE A 6 0.49 3.01 4.49
CA PHE A 6 -0.36 1.84 4.21
C PHE A 6 -0.60 1.75 2.71
N THR A 7 -0.13 0.68 2.09
CA THR A 7 -0.14 0.58 0.62
C THR A 7 -0.19 -0.88 0.15
N SER A 8 -0.12 -1.08 -1.15
CA SER A 8 0.01 -2.40 -1.77
C SER A 8 1.35 -2.55 -2.49
N ASN A 9 1.59 -3.71 -3.09
CA ASN A 9 2.85 -4.02 -3.78
C ASN A 9 2.81 -3.79 -5.30
N ASN A 10 1.87 -2.99 -5.81
CA ASN A 10 1.86 -2.60 -7.22
C ASN A 10 3.04 -1.69 -7.57
N ILE A 11 3.44 -1.68 -8.82
CA ILE A 11 4.62 -0.94 -9.32
C ILE A 11 4.59 0.54 -8.95
N ARG A 12 3.45 1.22 -9.12
CA ARG A 12 3.28 2.63 -8.74
C ARG A 12 3.41 2.87 -7.25
N HIS A 13 3.01 1.89 -6.43
CA HIS A 13 3.12 1.97 -4.97
C HIS A 13 4.57 1.77 -4.54
N ASN A 14 5.29 0.86 -5.17
CA ASN A 14 6.72 0.69 -4.95
C ASN A 14 7.51 1.97 -5.32
N TYR A 15 7.09 2.67 -6.37
CA TYR A 15 7.66 3.98 -6.70
C TYR A 15 7.42 5.01 -5.58
N LEU A 16 6.20 5.07 -5.03
CA LEU A 16 5.88 5.96 -3.91
C LEU A 16 6.72 5.62 -2.68
N ILE A 17 6.90 4.35 -2.36
CA ILE A 17 7.75 3.90 -1.25
C ILE A 17 9.17 4.44 -1.41
N GLN A 18 9.77 4.28 -2.59
CA GLN A 18 11.12 4.79 -2.88
C GLN A 18 11.19 6.31 -2.75
N LEU A 19 10.19 7.02 -3.25
CA LEU A 19 10.13 8.48 -3.15
C LEU A 19 10.04 8.93 -1.69
N LEU A 20 9.14 8.35 -0.90
CA LEU A 20 8.98 8.70 0.51
C LEU A 20 10.21 8.33 1.35
N SER A 21 10.88 7.23 1.03
CA SER A 21 12.12 6.85 1.70
C SER A 21 13.22 7.91 1.51
N SER A 22 13.29 8.53 0.34
CA SER A 22 14.25 9.61 0.09
C SER A 22 13.92 10.94 0.79
N LEU A 23 12.66 11.13 1.21
CA LEU A 23 12.15 12.35 1.81
C LEU A 23 11.98 12.28 3.34
N SER A 24 12.06 11.09 3.92
CA SER A 24 11.82 10.85 5.35
C SER A 24 13.09 10.43 6.09
N GLU A 25 13.15 10.69 7.39
CA GLU A 25 14.19 10.14 8.27
C GLU A 25 13.97 8.65 8.52
N GLU A 26 12.71 8.26 8.74
CA GLU A 26 12.28 6.87 8.87
C GLU A 26 10.98 6.67 8.11
N LEU A 27 10.91 5.60 7.33
CA LEU A 27 9.72 5.18 6.61
C LEU A 27 9.29 3.79 7.10
N PHE A 28 8.08 3.72 7.62
CA PHE A 28 7.41 2.48 7.99
C PHE A 28 6.35 2.16 6.94
N VAL A 29 6.41 0.97 6.36
CA VAL A 29 5.50 0.56 5.29
C VAL A 29 4.73 -0.68 5.72
N VAL A 30 3.42 -0.58 5.82
CA VAL A 30 2.54 -1.75 5.90
C VAL A 30 2.06 -2.03 4.49
N GLN A 31 2.59 -3.10 3.90
CA GLN A 31 2.41 -3.42 2.48
C GLN A 31 1.54 -4.63 2.28
N GLU A 32 0.37 -4.44 1.72
CA GLU A 32 -0.50 -5.54 1.30
C GLU A 32 0.03 -6.15 0.00
N CYS A 33 0.35 -7.44 0.04
CA CYS A 33 0.87 -8.22 -1.07
C CYS A 33 -0.19 -9.13 -1.67
N GLY A 34 -0.04 -9.43 -2.98
CA GLY A 34 -1.00 -10.25 -3.70
C GLY A 34 -2.28 -9.49 -4.06
N THR A 35 -2.21 -8.16 -4.16
CA THR A 35 -3.34 -7.35 -4.62
C THR A 35 -3.77 -7.77 -6.02
N ILE A 36 -5.04 -8.09 -6.15
CA ILE A 36 -5.66 -8.41 -7.43
C ILE A 36 -6.34 -7.14 -7.92
N PHE A 37 -6.13 -6.79 -9.19
CA PHE A 37 -6.90 -5.71 -9.80
C PHE A 37 -8.40 -6.00 -9.70
N PRO A 38 -9.24 -5.03 -9.36
CA PRO A 38 -10.68 -5.23 -9.15
C PRO A 38 -11.37 -5.96 -10.31
N GLY A 39 -10.94 -5.76 -11.55
CA GLY A 39 -11.46 -6.44 -12.73
C GLY A 39 -11.05 -7.90 -12.90
N SER A 40 -10.16 -8.44 -12.05
CA SER A 40 -9.67 -9.82 -12.12
C SER A 40 -10.38 -10.76 -11.15
N ILE A 41 -11.20 -10.25 -10.24
CA ILE A 41 -11.91 -11.05 -9.24
C ILE A 41 -13.21 -11.56 -9.85
N LYS A 42 -13.26 -12.84 -10.19
CA LYS A 42 -14.50 -13.49 -10.61
C LYS A 42 -15.53 -13.42 -9.47
N GLY A 43 -16.69 -12.86 -9.75
CA GLY A 43 -17.84 -12.87 -8.85
C GLY A 43 -18.17 -11.57 -8.12
N ASN A 44 -17.27 -10.58 -8.07
CA ASN A 44 -17.54 -9.29 -7.41
C ASN A 44 -18.01 -8.18 -8.39
N TYR A 45 -17.78 -8.37 -9.67
CA TYR A 45 -18.23 -7.46 -10.74
C TYR A 45 -18.58 -8.30 -11.94
N ASP A 46 -19.64 -7.93 -12.67
CA ASP A 46 -19.82 -8.39 -14.03
C ASP A 46 -18.62 -7.91 -14.84
N VAL A 47 -17.68 -8.83 -15.09
CA VAL A 47 -16.45 -8.53 -15.82
C VAL A 47 -16.84 -8.28 -17.27
N SER A 48 -17.20 -7.04 -17.58
CA SER A 48 -17.42 -6.63 -18.95
C SER A 48 -16.08 -6.55 -19.68
N LYS A 49 -16.10 -6.87 -20.98
CA LYS A 49 -14.92 -6.72 -21.84
C LYS A 49 -14.32 -5.30 -21.78
N THR A 50 -15.15 -4.31 -21.52
CA THR A 50 -14.74 -2.91 -21.34
C THR A 50 -13.86 -2.74 -20.10
N ILE A 51 -14.24 -3.35 -18.97
CA ILE A 51 -13.48 -3.29 -17.71
C ILE A 51 -12.14 -4.02 -17.86
N GLU A 52 -12.13 -5.20 -18.46
CA GLU A 52 -10.89 -5.94 -18.75
C GLU A 52 -9.92 -5.10 -19.60
N THR A 53 -10.43 -4.53 -20.71
CA THR A 53 -9.64 -3.68 -21.60
C THR A 53 -9.09 -2.45 -20.87
N TYR A 54 -9.88 -1.83 -20.01
CA TYR A 54 -9.45 -0.69 -19.20
C TYR A 54 -8.28 -1.07 -18.29
N PHE A 55 -8.42 -2.16 -17.51
CA PHE A 55 -7.35 -2.58 -16.59
C PHE A 55 -6.09 -3.05 -17.30
N GLN A 56 -6.21 -3.69 -18.47
CA GLN A 56 -5.05 -4.03 -19.30
C GLN A 56 -4.29 -2.76 -19.73
N LYS A 57 -5.00 -1.71 -20.15
CA LYS A 57 -4.39 -0.43 -20.51
C LYS A 57 -3.71 0.23 -19.29
N VAL A 58 -4.35 0.17 -18.13
CA VAL A 58 -3.76 0.69 -16.88
C VAL A 58 -2.45 -0.05 -16.54
N GLN A 59 -2.43 -1.38 -16.67
CA GLN A 59 -1.20 -2.16 -16.42
C GLN A 59 -0.07 -1.80 -17.39
N VAL A 60 -0.37 -1.70 -18.69
CA VAL A 60 0.62 -1.29 -19.70
C VAL A 60 1.13 0.12 -19.41
N ALA A 61 0.25 1.05 -19.08
CA ALA A 61 0.64 2.42 -18.75
C ALA A 61 1.53 2.48 -17.49
N GLN A 62 1.22 1.71 -16.45
CA GLN A 62 2.04 1.64 -15.25
C GLN A 62 3.45 1.10 -15.55
N LEU A 63 3.57 0.04 -16.35
CA LEU A 63 4.86 -0.50 -16.76
C LEU A 63 5.66 0.51 -17.60
N SER A 64 4.98 1.24 -18.49
CA SER A 64 5.62 2.27 -19.32
C SER A 64 6.13 3.46 -18.50
N ILE A 65 5.36 3.92 -17.51
CA ILE A 65 5.68 5.12 -16.72
C ILE A 65 6.68 4.82 -15.61
N PHE A 66 6.46 3.73 -14.86
CA PHE A 66 7.21 3.42 -13.65
C PHE A 66 8.29 2.35 -13.85
N GLY A 67 8.24 1.62 -14.98
CA GLY A 67 9.12 0.48 -15.24
C GLY A 67 8.88 -0.67 -14.27
N ASN A 68 9.79 -1.64 -14.31
CA ASN A 68 9.73 -2.81 -13.43
C ASN A 68 10.50 -2.47 -12.13
N ARG A 69 9.82 -1.86 -11.17
CA ARG A 69 10.45 -1.42 -9.92
C ARG A 69 10.21 -2.41 -8.81
N TYR A 70 11.29 -2.98 -8.34
CA TYR A 70 11.33 -3.74 -7.09
C TYR A 70 11.82 -2.84 -5.97
N ILE A 71 11.29 -3.05 -4.76
CA ILE A 71 11.79 -2.37 -3.57
C ILE A 71 13.15 -2.96 -3.25
N ASN A 72 14.15 -2.10 -3.22
CA ASN A 72 15.47 -2.49 -2.76
C ASN A 72 15.55 -2.24 -1.24
N ASN A 73 15.57 -3.29 -0.45
CA ASN A 73 15.65 -3.24 1.03
C ASN A 73 17.01 -2.71 1.54
N SER A 74 17.85 -2.16 0.68
CA SER A 74 19.16 -1.62 1.07
C SER A 74 19.08 -0.26 1.78
N GLU A 75 17.91 0.38 1.78
CA GLU A 75 17.74 1.67 2.45
C GLU A 75 17.57 1.47 3.95
N LYS A 76 18.55 1.95 4.71
CA LYS A 76 18.66 1.75 6.17
C LYS A 76 17.54 2.42 6.98
N ASN A 77 16.84 3.40 6.38
CA ASN A 77 15.78 4.16 7.03
C ASN A 77 14.36 3.59 6.78
N MET A 78 14.26 2.45 6.12
CA MET A 78 12.97 1.86 5.74
C MET A 78 12.73 0.53 6.45
N LYS A 79 11.52 0.37 7.00
CA LYS A 79 11.01 -0.90 7.55
C LYS A 79 9.72 -1.27 6.85
N ILE A 80 9.65 -2.48 6.32
CA ILE A 80 8.47 -2.98 5.60
C ILE A 80 7.88 -4.17 6.35
N LEU A 81 6.57 -4.10 6.60
CA LEU A 81 5.75 -5.21 7.08
C LEU A 81 4.88 -5.69 5.91
N PRO A 82 5.29 -6.78 5.21
CA PRO A 82 4.43 -7.37 4.20
C PRO A 82 3.31 -8.17 4.86
N ILE A 83 2.08 -7.95 4.41
CA ILE A 83 0.89 -8.69 4.84
C ILE A 83 0.11 -9.16 3.62
N VAL A 84 -0.75 -10.16 3.79
CA VAL A 84 -1.63 -10.61 2.71
C VAL A 84 -2.73 -9.58 2.48
N PHE A 85 -3.10 -9.38 1.23
CA PHE A 85 -4.17 -8.45 0.86
C PHE A 85 -5.48 -8.79 1.60
N GLY A 86 -6.04 -7.80 2.27
CA GLY A 86 -7.26 -7.93 3.09
C GLY A 86 -7.01 -8.21 4.58
N ASP A 87 -5.79 -8.60 4.97
CA ASP A 87 -5.48 -8.92 6.37
C ASP A 87 -5.20 -7.68 7.23
N LEU A 88 -5.08 -6.50 6.62
CA LEU A 88 -4.77 -5.26 7.33
C LEU A 88 -5.71 -5.01 8.53
N ASN A 89 -7.00 -5.25 8.36
CA ASN A 89 -8.00 -5.04 9.41
C ASN A 89 -8.06 -6.15 10.47
N GLN A 90 -7.28 -7.21 10.30
CA GLN A 90 -7.14 -8.30 11.27
C GLN A 90 -5.89 -8.12 12.14
N CYS A 91 -5.01 -7.21 11.76
CA CYS A 91 -3.87 -6.84 12.58
C CYS A 91 -4.34 -6.06 13.81
N SER A 92 -3.95 -6.50 15.00
CA SER A 92 -4.17 -5.72 16.20
C SER A 92 -3.28 -4.47 16.22
N LEU A 93 -3.70 -3.42 16.92
CA LEU A 93 -2.84 -2.23 17.10
C LEU A 93 -1.50 -2.58 17.74
N ASP A 94 -1.49 -3.55 18.65
CA ASP A 94 -0.26 -4.01 19.31
C ASP A 94 0.72 -4.61 18.31
N SER A 95 0.23 -5.39 17.33
CA SER A 95 1.09 -5.97 16.28
C SER A 95 1.66 -4.91 15.32
N LEU A 96 1.02 -3.76 15.23
CA LEU A 96 1.43 -2.63 14.40
C LEU A 96 2.17 -1.54 15.18
N THR A 97 2.38 -1.70 16.49
CA THR A 97 2.88 -0.64 17.38
C THR A 97 4.13 0.06 16.84
N ASP A 98 5.09 -0.69 16.30
CA ASP A 98 6.33 -0.10 15.76
C ASP A 98 6.10 0.69 14.46
N PHE A 99 5.02 0.40 13.75
CA PHE A 99 4.62 1.06 12.51
C PHE A 99 3.66 2.24 12.75
N LEU A 100 3.19 2.41 13.98
CA LEU A 100 2.22 3.45 14.35
C LEU A 100 2.85 4.62 15.15
N LYS A 101 4.18 4.73 15.14
CA LYS A 101 4.93 5.78 15.85
C LYS A 101 5.50 6.81 14.87
N SER A 102 4.64 7.40 14.05
CA SER A 102 5.06 8.35 13.01
C SER A 102 4.39 9.72 13.15
N ASP A 103 5.01 10.71 12.54
CA ASP A 103 4.50 12.08 12.50
C ASP A 103 3.39 12.23 11.46
N ILE A 104 3.47 11.43 10.39
CA ILE A 104 2.53 11.46 9.26
C ILE A 104 2.10 10.04 8.91
N TYR A 105 0.83 9.87 8.63
CA TYR A 105 0.21 8.64 8.14
C TYR A 105 -0.34 8.85 6.74
N ILE A 106 0.07 8.01 5.79
CA ILE A 106 -0.36 8.06 4.40
C ILE A 106 -1.07 6.75 4.08
N ILE A 107 -2.25 6.85 3.47
CA ILE A 107 -3.03 5.70 3.00
C ILE A 107 -3.12 5.83 1.47
N PHE A 108 -2.52 4.88 0.76
CA PHE A 108 -2.52 4.90 -0.70
C PHE A 108 -2.55 3.49 -1.29
N GLY A 109 -3.70 3.08 -1.78
CA GLY A 109 -3.87 1.80 -2.48
C GLY A 109 -3.81 0.56 -1.58
N SER A 110 -4.09 0.70 -0.29
CA SER A 110 -4.41 -0.40 0.61
C SER A 110 -5.87 -0.82 0.48
N SER A 111 -6.25 -1.91 1.10
CA SER A 111 -7.66 -2.26 1.31
C SER A 111 -8.35 -1.23 2.21
N TYR A 112 -9.69 -1.27 2.28
CA TYR A 112 -10.45 -0.39 3.17
C TYR A 112 -10.06 -0.62 4.62
N ILE A 113 -9.67 0.45 5.30
CA ILE A 113 -9.32 0.43 6.72
C ILE A 113 -10.59 0.55 7.57
N LYS A 114 -10.71 -0.30 8.59
CA LYS A 114 -11.86 -0.40 9.48
C LYS A 114 -11.41 -0.58 10.94
N GLY A 115 -12.40 -0.56 11.86
CA GLY A 115 -12.19 -0.94 13.25
C GLY A 115 -11.20 -0.08 14.01
N GLU A 116 -10.39 -0.71 14.86
CA GLU A 116 -9.47 -0.03 15.77
C GLU A 116 -8.40 0.79 15.02
N LEU A 117 -7.89 0.26 13.91
CA LEU A 117 -6.89 0.98 13.10
C LEU A 117 -7.49 2.26 12.52
N LEU A 118 -8.73 2.22 12.01
CA LEU A 118 -9.40 3.43 11.53
C LEU A 118 -9.57 4.45 12.65
N SER A 119 -10.03 4.02 13.82
CA SER A 119 -10.22 4.90 14.99
C SER A 119 -8.90 5.54 15.43
N PHE A 120 -7.82 4.77 15.43
CA PHE A 120 -6.48 5.28 15.72
C PHE A 120 -6.08 6.35 14.70
N LEU A 121 -6.19 6.08 13.40
CA LEU A 121 -5.77 6.99 12.34
C LEU A 121 -6.57 8.30 12.35
N ILE A 122 -7.88 8.25 12.58
CA ILE A 122 -8.72 9.45 12.74
C ILE A 122 -8.21 10.32 13.90
N ASN A 123 -7.87 9.70 15.02
CA ASN A 123 -7.35 10.43 16.19
C ASN A 123 -5.96 11.05 15.93
N GLN A 124 -5.18 10.50 15.02
CA GLN A 124 -3.88 11.07 14.59
C GLN A 124 -4.05 12.14 13.50
N LYS A 125 -5.26 12.43 13.07
CA LYS A 125 -5.55 13.36 11.94
C LYS A 125 -4.90 12.92 10.62
N ALA A 126 -4.88 11.60 10.39
CA ALA A 126 -4.40 11.02 9.14
C ALA A 126 -5.26 11.44 7.95
#